data_3c630f1702e1087de734224bbf82c292
#
_entry.id   3c630f1702e1087de734224bbf82c292
#
_cell.length_a   1.000
_cell.length_b   1.000
_cell.length_c   1.000
_cell.angle_alpha   90.00
_cell.angle_beta   90.00
_cell.angle_gamma   90.00
#
_symmetry.space_group_name_H-M   'P 1'
#
loop_
_entity.id
_entity.type
_entity.pdbx_description
1 polymer ?
#
loop_
_entity_poly.entity_id
_entity_poly.type
_entity_poly.pdbx_seq_one_letter_code
_entity_poly.pdbx_strand_id
1 'polypeptide(L)'
;MATDCHCTDESETMTEMLSQPGSLALHPDRLLPADPAVRDIARRLYTAVRDLPIISPHGHVNPAILLDNVPFRDPAELFVTPDHYVTRLMHATGVPLDALGVGQGPLSETAARATWRLLCTHWDLYRGTPVRYWLESELVEIFGVTTRPSAVSADAIYDHLAAQLSQDAYKPRALFDRFKISVLATTDDPCDDLAVHAALAGDPTWTGRVIPTFRPDRYLEVPEPGWPAAVARLGEVCGQDTSGYRGWVAAMEGRRQYFISHGAVSADHAHTDCGTEPLESSEADRIYGAALAGTATPTEAVALRRHMLLEMARMSTQDGLTMTLHVGVRRGHHQPSAARFGPDTGHDIPLRGDFTDPLRPLLERYGTHPNLKLVLFTLDETVFSRELAPLAGFYPSVYVGQPWWFLDAPDAIRRWRAAITETVGFTRTSGFIDDTRAFCTIPARHDMSRRLDSGHLANLVAEHRLDEGEALETAVDLVSGRPQEVFGL
;
A
#
# COMPACT_ATOMS: atom_id res chain seq x y z
N MET A 1 -44.99 15.89 -27.28
CA MET A 1 -44.67 16.47 -25.99
C MET A 1 -43.30 15.93 -25.60
N ALA A 2 -42.28 16.72 -25.83
CA ALA A 2 -40.90 16.38 -25.48
C ALA A 2 -40.70 16.76 -24.02
N THR A 3 -40.27 15.82 -23.22
CA THR A 3 -39.78 16.07 -21.86
C THR A 3 -38.30 16.41 -21.94
N ASP A 4 -38.01 17.71 -21.84
CA ASP A 4 -36.63 18.22 -21.66
C ASP A 4 -36.08 17.67 -20.35
N CYS A 5 -34.99 16.94 -20.47
CA CYS A 5 -34.22 16.39 -19.35
C CYS A 5 -33.35 17.49 -18.77
N HIS A 6 -33.57 17.89 -17.52
CA HIS A 6 -32.82 18.89 -16.74
C HIS A 6 -31.44 18.36 -16.33
N CYS A 7 -30.55 18.12 -17.29
CA CYS A 7 -29.13 17.76 -17.03
C CYS A 7 -28.14 18.92 -17.16
N THR A 8 -28.62 20.13 -17.46
CA THR A 8 -27.72 21.27 -17.75
C THR A 8 -27.33 22.11 -16.53
N ASP A 9 -28.05 22.02 -15.42
CA ASP A 9 -27.89 22.96 -14.29
C ASP A 9 -26.76 22.56 -13.30
N GLU A 10 -26.52 21.28 -13.11
CA GLU A 10 -25.47 20.83 -12.17
C GLU A 10 -24.05 20.99 -12.74
N SER A 11 -23.86 20.86 -14.06
CA SER A 11 -22.55 20.98 -14.69
C SER A 11 -22.09 22.45 -14.83
N GLU A 12 -23.03 23.37 -15.06
CA GLU A 12 -22.74 24.81 -15.12
C GLU A 12 -22.40 25.37 -13.73
N THR A 13 -23.14 24.97 -12.69
CA THR A 13 -22.89 25.38 -11.30
C THR A 13 -21.52 24.88 -10.81
N MET A 14 -21.14 23.65 -11.15
CA MET A 14 -19.85 23.07 -10.79
C MET A 14 -18.70 23.76 -11.54
N THR A 15 -18.88 24.12 -12.80
CA THR A 15 -17.87 24.86 -13.60
C THR A 15 -17.63 26.27 -13.03
N GLU A 16 -18.68 26.95 -12.58
CA GLU A 16 -18.56 28.25 -11.88
C GLU A 16 -17.82 28.15 -10.55
N MET A 17 -18.10 27.11 -9.72
CA MET A 17 -17.39 26.88 -8.46
C MET A 17 -15.90 26.62 -8.66
N LEU A 18 -15.52 25.87 -9.71
CA LEU A 18 -14.12 25.58 -10.05
C LEU A 18 -13.31 26.82 -10.45
N SER A 19 -13.98 27.85 -10.95
CA SER A 19 -13.33 29.08 -11.43
C SER A 19 -13.16 30.18 -10.37
N GLN A 20 -13.74 30.03 -9.18
CA GLN A 20 -13.65 31.05 -8.14
C GLN A 20 -12.28 31.02 -7.43
N PRO A 21 -11.56 32.15 -7.31
CA PRO A 21 -10.32 32.22 -6.56
C PRO A 21 -10.52 31.74 -5.10
N GLY A 22 -9.69 30.80 -4.65
CA GLY A 22 -9.75 30.29 -3.29
C GLY A 22 -10.78 29.19 -3.04
N SER A 23 -11.58 28.76 -4.02
CA SER A 23 -12.47 27.61 -3.89
C SER A 23 -11.70 26.29 -3.98
N LEU A 24 -12.22 25.25 -3.33
CA LEU A 24 -11.78 23.87 -3.45
C LEU A 24 -12.98 23.02 -3.89
N ALA A 25 -12.92 22.52 -5.12
CA ALA A 25 -13.92 21.61 -5.67
C ALA A 25 -13.23 20.58 -6.59
N LEU A 26 -13.74 19.38 -6.64
CA LEU A 26 -13.16 18.29 -7.43
C LEU A 26 -13.86 18.23 -8.80
N HIS A 27 -13.08 18.26 -9.86
CA HIS A 27 -13.64 18.03 -11.19
C HIS A 27 -14.08 16.58 -11.33
N PRO A 28 -15.31 16.28 -11.82
CA PRO A 28 -15.81 14.91 -11.94
C PRO A 28 -14.94 14.04 -12.87
N ASP A 29 -14.35 14.65 -13.89
CA ASP A 29 -13.47 13.98 -14.85
C ASP A 29 -11.98 14.01 -14.48
N ARG A 30 -11.64 14.37 -13.25
CA ARG A 30 -10.23 14.37 -12.84
C ARG A 30 -9.57 13.04 -13.16
N LEU A 31 -8.37 13.05 -13.73
CA LEU A 31 -7.58 11.89 -14.18
C LEU A 31 -8.16 11.09 -15.36
N LEU A 32 -9.38 11.35 -15.82
CA LEU A 32 -9.91 10.71 -17.03
C LEU A 32 -9.22 11.29 -18.30
N PRO A 33 -9.29 10.58 -19.44
CA PRO A 33 -8.68 11.03 -20.69
C PRO A 33 -9.13 12.43 -21.13
N ALA A 34 -8.20 13.18 -21.74
CA ALA A 34 -8.49 14.53 -22.21
C ALA A 34 -9.34 14.54 -23.49
N ASP A 35 -9.21 13.53 -24.36
CA ASP A 35 -10.03 13.38 -25.56
C ASP A 35 -11.50 13.16 -25.18
N PRO A 36 -12.47 13.97 -25.69
CA PRO A 36 -13.87 13.87 -25.29
C PRO A 36 -14.51 12.51 -25.59
N ALA A 37 -14.21 11.90 -26.74
CA ALA A 37 -14.80 10.63 -27.13
C ALA A 37 -14.29 9.49 -26.24
N VAL A 38 -12.98 9.47 -25.97
CA VAL A 38 -12.37 8.49 -25.05
C VAL A 38 -12.87 8.72 -23.61
N ARG A 39 -12.99 9.98 -23.21
CA ARG A 39 -13.48 10.34 -21.88
C ARG A 39 -14.92 9.89 -21.64
N ASP A 40 -15.78 9.94 -22.64
CA ASP A 40 -17.15 9.48 -22.52
C ASP A 40 -17.22 7.95 -22.30
N ILE A 41 -16.36 7.18 -22.95
CA ILE A 41 -16.21 5.74 -22.68
C ILE A 41 -15.67 5.55 -21.24
N ALA A 42 -14.61 6.27 -20.87
CA ALA A 42 -14.02 6.18 -19.54
C ALA A 42 -15.01 6.51 -18.40
N ARG A 43 -15.91 7.50 -18.61
CA ARG A 43 -16.98 7.83 -17.66
C ARG A 43 -17.94 6.67 -17.44
N ARG A 44 -18.35 5.95 -18.50
CA ARG A 44 -19.23 4.78 -18.37
C ARG A 44 -18.55 3.66 -17.61
N LEU A 45 -17.32 3.33 -17.96
CA LEU A 45 -16.52 2.32 -17.27
C LEU A 45 -16.31 2.68 -15.79
N TYR A 46 -15.88 3.92 -15.51
CA TYR A 46 -15.68 4.40 -14.15
C TYR A 46 -16.99 4.39 -13.32
N THR A 47 -18.12 4.77 -13.92
CA THR A 47 -19.41 4.76 -13.24
C THR A 47 -19.80 3.36 -12.75
N ALA A 48 -19.44 2.33 -13.49
CA ALA A 48 -19.69 0.93 -13.10
C ALA A 48 -18.83 0.45 -11.92
N VAL A 49 -17.65 1.03 -11.71
CA VAL A 49 -16.69 0.55 -10.70
C VAL A 49 -16.52 1.49 -9.51
N ARG A 50 -16.86 2.77 -9.62
CA ARG A 50 -16.59 3.79 -8.60
C ARG A 50 -17.17 3.43 -7.21
N ASP A 51 -18.33 2.78 -7.19
CA ASP A 51 -19.10 2.47 -5.98
C ASP A 51 -18.90 1.03 -5.48
N LEU A 52 -18.08 0.22 -6.17
CA LEU A 52 -17.75 -1.14 -5.72
C LEU A 52 -17.02 -1.10 -4.38
N PRO A 53 -17.22 -2.11 -3.53
CA PRO A 53 -16.49 -2.21 -2.27
C PRO A 53 -14.98 -2.11 -2.46
N ILE A 54 -14.30 -1.59 -1.44
CA ILE A 54 -12.84 -1.53 -1.38
C ILE A 54 -12.33 -2.84 -0.79
N ILE A 55 -11.46 -3.51 -1.53
CA ILE A 55 -10.63 -4.61 -1.06
C ILE A 55 -9.22 -4.05 -0.90
N SER A 56 -8.76 -3.93 0.34
CA SER A 56 -7.40 -3.49 0.68
C SER A 56 -6.60 -4.70 1.17
N PRO A 57 -5.99 -5.48 0.26
CA PRO A 57 -5.35 -6.76 0.60
C PRO A 57 -3.95 -6.59 1.16
N HIS A 58 -3.42 -5.37 1.21
CA HIS A 58 -2.17 -5.00 1.83
C HIS A 58 -2.18 -3.51 2.22
N GLY A 59 -1.77 -3.21 3.45
CA GLY A 59 -1.66 -1.85 3.97
C GLY A 59 -1.04 -1.82 5.37
N HIS A 60 -0.88 -0.61 5.92
CA HIS A 60 -0.16 -0.36 7.18
C HIS A 60 -1.02 0.40 8.21
N VAL A 61 -2.33 0.40 8.05
CA VAL A 61 -3.23 1.02 9.02
C VAL A 61 -3.16 0.24 10.34
N ASN A 62 -2.96 0.96 11.45
CA ASN A 62 -2.97 0.32 12.77
C ASN A 62 -4.40 -0.15 13.11
N PRO A 63 -4.65 -1.47 13.27
CA PRO A 63 -6.00 -1.99 13.52
C PRO A 63 -6.60 -1.53 14.86
N ALA A 64 -5.76 -1.10 15.81
CA ALA A 64 -6.23 -0.59 17.10
C ALA A 64 -7.17 0.62 16.96
N ILE A 65 -7.05 1.44 15.91
CA ILE A 65 -7.99 2.55 15.70
C ILE A 65 -9.43 2.05 15.52
N LEU A 66 -9.60 0.89 14.89
CA LEU A 66 -10.91 0.28 14.69
C LEU A 66 -11.41 -0.42 15.95
N LEU A 67 -10.52 -1.03 16.73
CA LEU A 67 -10.89 -1.67 18.00
C LEU A 67 -11.33 -0.61 19.02
N ASP A 68 -10.50 0.42 19.22
CA ASP A 68 -10.76 1.49 20.18
C ASP A 68 -11.92 2.37 19.76
N ASN A 69 -12.09 2.57 18.47
CA ASN A 69 -13.15 3.37 17.84
C ASN A 69 -13.35 4.74 18.48
N VAL A 70 -12.25 5.37 18.91
CA VAL A 70 -12.24 6.72 19.46
C VAL A 70 -12.09 7.76 18.34
N PRO A 71 -12.58 9.00 18.51
CA PRO A 71 -12.36 10.06 17.54
C PRO A 71 -10.88 10.30 17.28
N PHE A 72 -10.50 10.59 16.03
CA PHE A 72 -9.17 11.09 15.71
C PHE A 72 -8.93 12.40 16.48
N ARG A 73 -7.73 12.57 16.98
CA ARG A 73 -7.43 13.66 17.94
C ARG A 73 -7.51 15.03 17.30
N ASP A 74 -6.88 15.19 16.16
CA ASP A 74 -6.75 16.47 15.48
C ASP A 74 -6.36 16.33 13.99
N PRO A 75 -6.54 17.39 13.19
CA PRO A 75 -6.20 17.38 11.77
C PRO A 75 -4.72 17.14 11.46
N ALA A 76 -3.78 17.52 12.33
CA ALA A 76 -2.35 17.28 12.06
C ALA A 76 -2.00 15.79 12.21
N GLU A 77 -2.56 15.11 13.22
CA GLU A 77 -2.44 13.66 13.37
C GLU A 77 -3.04 12.90 12.19
N LEU A 78 -4.16 13.39 11.65
CA LEU A 78 -4.86 12.70 10.57
C LEU A 78 -4.19 12.88 9.21
N PHE A 79 -3.72 14.10 8.89
CA PHE A 79 -3.31 14.47 7.53
C PHE A 79 -1.81 14.72 7.35
N VAL A 80 -1.04 14.92 8.43
CA VAL A 80 0.34 15.41 8.31
C VAL A 80 1.35 14.49 8.96
N THR A 81 1.29 14.37 10.28
CA THR A 81 2.38 13.77 11.08
C THR A 81 2.73 12.33 10.71
N PRO A 82 1.77 11.40 10.49
CA PRO A 82 2.08 10.01 10.19
C PRO A 82 2.40 9.77 8.72
N ASP A 83 2.13 10.74 7.84
CA ASP A 83 2.26 10.54 6.40
C ASP A 83 3.55 11.16 5.86
N HIS A 84 4.54 10.29 5.61
CA HIS A 84 5.81 10.72 5.02
C HIS A 84 5.69 11.22 3.56
N TYR A 85 4.60 10.92 2.83
CA TYR A 85 4.36 11.53 1.52
C TYR A 85 4.10 13.03 1.66
N VAL A 86 3.45 13.44 2.75
CA VAL A 86 3.20 14.84 3.08
C VAL A 86 4.45 15.49 3.65
N THR A 87 5.04 14.91 4.69
CA THR A 87 6.12 15.56 5.46
C THR A 87 7.41 15.70 4.67
N ARG A 88 7.77 14.74 3.79
CA ARG A 88 9.04 14.76 3.05
C ARG A 88 9.18 15.97 2.10
N LEU A 89 8.11 16.39 1.42
CA LEU A 89 8.17 17.54 0.51
C LEU A 89 8.34 18.85 1.27
N MET A 90 7.66 19.03 2.40
CA MET A 90 7.90 20.18 3.27
C MET A 90 9.32 20.17 3.84
N HIS A 91 9.81 18.99 4.26
CA HIS A 91 11.19 18.85 4.72
C HIS A 91 12.21 19.20 3.64
N ALA A 92 11.96 18.83 2.39
CA ALA A 92 12.82 19.19 1.25
C ALA A 92 12.92 20.71 1.01
N THR A 93 11.98 21.50 1.53
CA THR A 93 12.03 22.98 1.50
C THR A 93 12.64 23.61 2.76
N GLY A 94 13.15 22.79 3.67
CA GLY A 94 13.83 23.23 4.89
C GLY A 94 12.96 23.21 6.15
N VAL A 95 11.70 22.74 6.08
CA VAL A 95 10.87 22.58 7.28
C VAL A 95 11.41 21.41 8.11
N PRO A 96 11.76 21.60 9.40
CA PRO A 96 12.23 20.52 10.25
C PRO A 96 11.13 19.46 10.48
N LEU A 97 11.52 18.17 10.49
CA LEU A 97 10.56 17.06 10.69
C LEU A 97 9.85 17.14 12.05
N ASP A 98 10.53 17.58 13.09
CA ASP A 98 9.92 17.79 14.42
C ASP A 98 8.87 18.91 14.42
N ALA A 99 9.02 19.96 13.60
CA ALA A 99 7.98 20.98 13.42
C ALA A 99 6.72 20.43 12.72
N LEU A 100 6.84 19.28 12.06
CA LEU A 100 5.74 18.52 11.44
C LEU A 100 5.17 17.44 12.39
N GLY A 101 5.61 17.42 13.65
CA GLY A 101 5.17 16.46 14.66
C GLY A 101 5.85 15.10 14.58
N VAL A 102 6.74 14.87 13.61
CA VAL A 102 7.42 13.57 13.45
C VAL A 102 8.28 13.26 14.67
N GLY A 103 8.07 12.10 15.28
CA GLY A 103 8.80 11.67 16.47
C GLY A 103 8.42 12.38 17.78
N GLN A 104 7.40 13.24 17.79
CA GLN A 104 6.99 14.01 18.97
C GLN A 104 5.92 13.31 19.84
N GLY A 105 5.36 12.19 19.36
CA GLY A 105 4.17 11.60 20.00
C GLY A 105 2.93 12.50 19.85
N PRO A 106 1.97 12.38 20.79
CA PRO A 106 0.76 13.19 20.75
C PRO A 106 1.06 14.69 20.89
N LEU A 107 0.62 15.48 19.90
CA LEU A 107 0.81 16.93 19.91
C LEU A 107 -0.20 17.63 20.84
N SER A 108 0.20 18.75 21.44
CA SER A 108 -0.77 19.69 22.05
C SER A 108 -1.59 20.36 20.94
N GLU A 109 -2.78 20.87 21.26
CA GLU A 109 -3.62 21.59 20.29
C GLU A 109 -2.85 22.73 19.59
N THR A 110 -2.06 23.49 20.34
CA THR A 110 -1.25 24.58 19.78
C THR A 110 -0.21 24.06 18.79
N ALA A 111 0.46 22.94 19.08
CA ALA A 111 1.44 22.32 18.20
C ALA A 111 0.77 21.69 16.97
N ALA A 112 -0.35 20.98 17.16
CA ALA A 112 -1.13 20.40 16.07
C ALA A 112 -1.63 21.47 15.08
N ARG A 113 -2.14 22.59 15.61
CA ARG A 113 -2.56 23.73 14.79
C ARG A 113 -1.38 24.38 14.06
N ALA A 114 -0.22 24.48 14.68
CA ALA A 114 1.00 24.98 14.03
C ALA A 114 1.46 24.06 12.89
N THR A 115 1.45 22.74 13.10
CA THR A 115 1.74 21.74 12.09
C THR A 115 0.77 21.82 10.90
N TRP A 116 -0.52 21.95 11.17
CA TRP A 116 -1.54 22.14 10.14
C TRP A 116 -1.34 23.43 9.33
N ARG A 117 -1.01 24.55 10.01
CA ARG A 117 -0.68 25.80 9.33
C ARG A 117 0.52 25.67 8.40
N LEU A 118 1.53 24.86 8.76
CA LEU A 118 2.66 24.57 7.87
C LEU A 118 2.19 23.87 6.60
N LEU A 119 1.36 22.83 6.68
CA LEU A 119 0.77 22.18 5.51
C LEU A 119 0.04 23.19 4.61
N CYS A 120 -0.86 23.99 5.20
CA CYS A 120 -1.64 24.96 4.45
C CYS A 120 -0.78 26.06 3.79
N THR A 121 0.26 26.53 4.50
CA THR A 121 1.21 27.53 3.96
C THR A 121 2.01 26.95 2.80
N HIS A 122 2.36 25.67 2.83
CA HIS A 122 3.12 24.97 1.81
C HIS A 122 2.25 24.19 0.83
N TRP A 123 0.95 24.45 0.79
CA TRP A 123 -0.02 23.72 -0.04
C TRP A 123 0.36 23.67 -1.53
N ASP A 124 1.03 24.70 -2.00
CA ASP A 124 1.47 24.83 -3.40
C ASP A 124 2.59 23.86 -3.78
N LEU A 125 3.32 23.28 -2.81
CA LEU A 125 4.36 22.25 -3.06
C LEU A 125 3.78 20.98 -3.68
N TYR A 126 2.51 20.70 -3.42
CA TYR A 126 1.89 19.45 -3.85
C TYR A 126 1.25 19.54 -5.26
N ARG A 127 1.35 20.68 -5.96
CA ARG A 127 0.81 20.82 -7.32
C ARG A 127 1.36 19.75 -8.26
N GLY A 128 0.45 19.00 -8.91
CA GLY A 128 0.79 17.91 -9.84
C GLY A 128 1.26 16.61 -9.18
N THR A 129 1.32 16.54 -7.85
CA THR A 129 1.65 15.31 -7.13
C THR A 129 0.41 14.48 -6.80
N PRO A 130 0.53 13.16 -6.62
CA PRO A 130 -0.58 12.33 -6.15
C PRO A 130 -1.07 12.75 -4.76
N VAL A 131 -0.19 13.25 -3.90
CA VAL A 131 -0.53 13.77 -2.55
C VAL A 131 -1.57 14.88 -2.64
N ARG A 132 -1.44 15.78 -3.64
CA ARG A 132 -2.43 16.83 -3.88
C ARG A 132 -3.81 16.24 -4.18
N TYR A 133 -3.86 15.22 -5.03
CA TYR A 133 -5.10 14.54 -5.39
C TYR A 133 -5.73 13.87 -4.17
N TRP A 134 -4.94 13.16 -3.35
CA TRP A 134 -5.45 12.47 -2.17
C TRP A 134 -5.97 13.46 -1.14
N LEU A 135 -5.19 14.46 -0.75
CA LEU A 135 -5.60 15.47 0.24
C LEU A 135 -6.83 16.27 -0.21
N GLU A 136 -6.93 16.64 -1.49
CA GLU A 136 -8.13 17.32 -2.01
C GLU A 136 -9.36 16.40 -1.96
N SER A 137 -9.22 15.12 -2.31
CA SER A 137 -10.31 14.15 -2.22
C SER A 137 -10.77 13.95 -0.78
N GLU A 138 -9.84 13.79 0.17
CA GLU A 138 -10.15 13.68 1.59
C GLU A 138 -10.88 14.92 2.12
N LEU A 139 -10.32 16.10 1.87
CA LEU A 139 -10.88 17.36 2.34
C LEU A 139 -12.31 17.61 1.80
N VAL A 140 -12.52 17.34 0.51
CA VAL A 140 -13.84 17.60 -0.13
C VAL A 140 -14.83 16.47 0.14
N GLU A 141 -14.46 15.21 -0.15
CA GLU A 141 -15.43 14.11 -0.18
C GLU A 141 -15.73 13.55 1.22
N ILE A 142 -14.74 13.58 2.13
CA ILE A 142 -14.92 13.09 3.50
C ILE A 142 -15.41 14.21 4.40
N PHE A 143 -14.75 15.38 4.34
CA PHE A 143 -14.95 16.45 5.33
C PHE A 143 -15.72 17.66 4.80
N GLY A 144 -16.12 17.70 3.53
CA GLY A 144 -16.93 18.78 2.97
C GLY A 144 -16.23 20.15 2.94
N VAL A 145 -14.90 20.17 2.89
CA VAL A 145 -14.13 21.42 2.79
C VAL A 145 -14.27 22.00 1.40
N THR A 146 -14.71 23.24 1.29
CA THR A 146 -14.91 23.96 0.00
C THR A 146 -13.93 25.10 -0.20
N THR A 147 -13.07 25.36 0.78
CA THR A 147 -12.06 26.44 0.74
C THR A 147 -10.67 25.83 0.54
N ARG A 148 -9.91 26.37 -0.42
CA ARG A 148 -8.53 25.92 -0.68
C ARG A 148 -7.64 26.20 0.51
N PRO A 149 -6.84 25.21 0.98
CA PRO A 149 -5.84 25.40 2.00
C PRO A 149 -4.81 26.49 1.61
N SER A 150 -4.57 27.38 2.54
CA SER A 150 -3.60 28.49 2.44
C SER A 150 -3.27 29.00 3.83
N ALA A 151 -2.26 29.85 3.99
CA ALA A 151 -1.95 30.48 5.27
C ALA A 151 -3.14 31.25 5.86
N VAL A 152 -4.00 31.82 5.00
CA VAL A 152 -5.16 32.62 5.43
C VAL A 152 -6.33 31.73 5.87
N SER A 153 -6.57 30.60 5.18
CA SER A 153 -7.70 29.71 5.44
C SER A 153 -7.39 28.62 6.46
N ALA A 154 -6.13 28.48 6.88
CA ALA A 154 -5.65 27.36 7.69
C ALA A 154 -6.45 27.14 8.97
N ASP A 155 -6.67 28.19 9.76
CA ASP A 155 -7.37 28.08 11.04
C ASP A 155 -8.86 27.76 10.87
N ALA A 156 -9.51 28.39 9.91
CA ALA A 156 -10.92 28.12 9.64
C ALA A 156 -11.15 26.67 9.18
N ILE A 157 -10.23 26.13 8.34
CA ILE A 157 -10.30 24.72 7.91
C ILE A 157 -9.99 23.79 9.11
N TYR A 158 -8.99 24.12 9.93
CA TYR A 158 -8.69 23.35 11.14
C TYR A 158 -9.90 23.24 12.06
N ASP A 159 -10.56 24.36 12.36
CA ASP A 159 -11.73 24.38 13.22
C ASP A 159 -12.90 23.58 12.65
N HIS A 160 -13.11 23.67 11.33
CA HIS A 160 -14.10 22.85 10.63
C HIS A 160 -13.80 21.35 10.75
N LEU A 161 -12.56 20.94 10.48
CA LEU A 161 -12.12 19.53 10.58
C LEU A 161 -12.23 19.02 12.01
N ALA A 162 -11.77 19.80 13.02
CA ALA A 162 -11.85 19.43 14.43
C ALA A 162 -13.31 19.24 14.88
N ALA A 163 -14.22 20.10 14.42
CA ALA A 163 -15.65 19.96 14.69
C ALA A 163 -16.26 18.70 14.04
N GLN A 164 -15.81 18.32 12.83
CA GLN A 164 -16.22 17.07 12.19
C GLN A 164 -15.68 15.86 12.95
N LEU A 165 -14.38 15.84 13.27
CA LEU A 165 -13.72 14.74 13.97
C LEU A 165 -14.33 14.43 15.34
N SER A 166 -14.97 15.41 15.99
CA SER A 166 -15.67 15.21 17.27
C SER A 166 -16.99 14.45 17.15
N GLN A 167 -17.51 14.23 15.93
CA GLN A 167 -18.80 13.59 15.70
C GLN A 167 -18.66 12.08 15.51
N ASP A 168 -19.64 11.31 15.96
CA ASP A 168 -19.66 9.83 15.82
C ASP A 168 -19.56 9.36 14.37
N ALA A 169 -20.07 10.12 13.42
CA ALA A 169 -20.01 9.81 11.98
C ALA A 169 -18.59 9.81 11.40
N TYR A 170 -17.62 10.37 12.11
CA TYR A 170 -16.20 10.43 11.71
C TYR A 170 -15.30 9.55 12.57
N LYS A 171 -15.87 8.71 13.44
CA LYS A 171 -15.11 7.66 14.14
C LYS A 171 -14.62 6.59 13.14
N PRO A 172 -13.51 5.89 13.42
CA PRO A 172 -12.92 4.93 12.50
C PRO A 172 -13.88 3.89 11.92
N ARG A 173 -14.75 3.27 12.74
CA ARG A 173 -15.73 2.27 12.24
C ARG A 173 -16.78 2.90 11.33
N ALA A 174 -17.28 4.07 11.67
CA ALA A 174 -18.26 4.79 10.83
C ALA A 174 -17.65 5.18 9.47
N LEU A 175 -16.37 5.59 9.46
CA LEU A 175 -15.64 5.87 8.23
C LEU A 175 -15.33 4.61 7.45
N PHE A 176 -14.97 3.49 8.09
CA PHE A 176 -14.78 2.20 7.45
C PHE A 176 -16.04 1.78 6.63
N ASP A 177 -17.19 1.87 7.26
CA ASP A 177 -18.47 1.55 6.61
C ASP A 177 -18.81 2.55 5.48
N ARG A 178 -18.61 3.85 5.72
CA ARG A 178 -18.80 4.91 4.73
C ARG A 178 -17.89 4.73 3.50
N PHE A 179 -16.67 4.29 3.69
CA PHE A 179 -15.70 4.01 2.63
C PHE A 179 -16.01 2.70 1.90
N LYS A 180 -16.97 1.92 2.37
CA LYS A 180 -17.33 0.60 1.83
C LYS A 180 -16.12 -0.34 1.79
N ILE A 181 -15.28 -0.32 2.81
CA ILE A 181 -14.17 -1.25 2.91
C ILE A 181 -14.72 -2.63 3.26
N SER A 182 -14.52 -3.62 2.39
CA SER A 182 -14.95 -5.01 2.63
C SER A 182 -13.88 -5.82 3.35
N VAL A 183 -12.62 -5.54 3.06
CA VAL A 183 -11.46 -6.17 3.70
C VAL A 183 -10.36 -5.12 3.87
N LEU A 184 -9.76 -5.08 5.04
CA LEU A 184 -8.56 -4.28 5.34
C LEU A 184 -7.48 -5.23 5.88
N ALA A 185 -6.39 -5.40 5.12
CA ALA A 185 -5.21 -6.09 5.61
C ALA A 185 -4.27 -5.11 6.31
N THR A 186 -3.65 -5.58 7.37
CA THR A 186 -2.59 -4.87 8.11
C THR A 186 -1.23 -5.48 7.79
N THR A 187 -0.17 -5.05 8.45
CA THR A 187 1.18 -5.62 8.32
C THR A 187 1.74 -5.86 9.70
N ASP A 188 2.00 -7.13 10.04
CA ASP A 188 2.22 -7.54 11.42
C ASP A 188 3.49 -8.39 11.58
N ASP A 189 4.18 -8.21 12.72
CA ASP A 189 5.39 -8.94 13.04
C ASP A 189 5.06 -10.41 13.37
N PRO A 190 5.84 -11.41 12.93
CA PRO A 190 5.66 -12.82 13.30
C PRO A 190 5.47 -13.10 14.80
N CYS A 191 6.04 -12.29 15.67
CA CYS A 191 5.87 -12.43 17.12
C CYS A 191 4.65 -11.70 17.70
N ASP A 192 3.85 -11.04 16.88
CA ASP A 192 2.63 -10.37 17.31
C ASP A 192 1.60 -11.40 17.80
N ASP A 193 0.90 -11.08 18.89
CA ASP A 193 -0.14 -11.95 19.45
C ASP A 193 -1.49 -11.82 18.72
N LEU A 194 -1.60 -10.87 17.79
CA LEU A 194 -2.80 -10.59 17.01
C LEU A 194 -4.07 -10.38 17.88
N ALA A 195 -3.89 -9.95 19.12
CA ALA A 195 -4.99 -9.75 20.06
C ALA A 195 -6.03 -8.74 19.55
N VAL A 196 -5.58 -7.69 18.85
CA VAL A 196 -6.47 -6.70 18.24
C VAL A 196 -7.33 -7.32 17.12
N HIS A 197 -6.73 -8.15 16.27
CA HIS A 197 -7.45 -8.86 15.20
C HIS A 197 -8.47 -9.83 15.77
N ALA A 198 -8.07 -10.61 16.79
CA ALA A 198 -8.97 -11.54 17.47
C ALA A 198 -10.14 -10.80 18.14
N ALA A 199 -9.87 -9.67 18.79
CA ALA A 199 -10.90 -8.85 19.42
C ALA A 199 -11.89 -8.27 18.41
N LEU A 200 -11.40 -7.75 17.28
CA LEU A 200 -12.24 -7.23 16.19
C LEU A 200 -13.10 -8.34 15.57
N ALA A 201 -12.52 -9.51 15.32
CA ALA A 201 -13.25 -10.66 14.76
C ALA A 201 -14.31 -11.21 15.71
N GLY A 202 -14.10 -11.05 17.02
CA GLY A 202 -15.05 -11.49 18.08
C GLY A 202 -16.09 -10.43 18.46
N ASP A 203 -16.03 -9.21 17.91
CA ASP A 203 -16.94 -8.12 18.28
C ASP A 203 -18.28 -8.22 17.52
N PRO A 204 -19.40 -8.60 18.20
CA PRO A 204 -20.69 -8.74 17.54
C PRO A 204 -21.33 -7.39 17.13
N THR A 205 -20.75 -6.27 17.56
CA THR A 205 -21.27 -4.93 17.26
C THR A 205 -20.73 -4.35 15.96
N TRP A 206 -19.77 -5.05 15.32
CA TRP A 206 -19.13 -4.62 14.10
C TRP A 206 -18.88 -5.80 13.14
N THR A 207 -19.06 -5.57 11.84
CA THR A 207 -18.98 -6.60 10.80
C THR A 207 -17.82 -6.40 9.84
N GLY A 208 -16.96 -5.40 10.05
CA GLY A 208 -15.79 -5.15 9.22
C GLY A 208 -14.77 -6.28 9.32
N ARG A 209 -14.15 -6.62 8.19
CA ARG A 209 -13.13 -7.67 8.11
C ARG A 209 -11.74 -7.05 8.10
N VAL A 210 -10.98 -7.26 9.20
CA VAL A 210 -9.56 -6.85 9.32
C VAL A 210 -8.73 -8.11 9.46
N ILE A 211 -7.71 -8.27 8.64
CA ILE A 211 -6.87 -9.46 8.56
C ILE A 211 -5.39 -9.13 8.68
N PRO A 212 -4.57 -9.95 9.37
CA PRO A 212 -3.14 -9.71 9.46
C PRO A 212 -2.43 -10.13 8.16
N THR A 213 -1.30 -9.47 7.85
CA THR A 213 -0.33 -9.94 6.86
C THR A 213 0.95 -10.34 7.58
N PHE A 214 1.44 -11.55 7.29
CA PHE A 214 2.67 -12.06 7.88
C PHE A 214 3.89 -11.38 7.27
N ARG A 215 4.64 -10.57 8.06
CA ARG A 215 5.84 -9.85 7.56
C ARG A 215 7.10 -10.23 8.32
N PRO A 216 7.87 -11.20 7.80
CA PRO A 216 9.02 -11.77 8.49
C PRO A 216 10.35 -11.05 8.28
N ASP A 217 10.39 -9.88 7.63
CA ASP A 217 11.63 -9.20 7.22
C ASP A 217 12.70 -9.16 8.31
N ARG A 218 12.31 -8.77 9.53
CA ARG A 218 13.21 -8.66 10.68
C ARG A 218 13.96 -9.96 11.00
N TYR A 219 13.38 -11.11 10.65
CA TYR A 219 13.93 -12.43 10.93
C TYR A 219 14.75 -13.00 9.77
N LEU A 220 14.74 -12.34 8.63
CA LEU A 220 15.51 -12.66 7.43
C LEU A 220 16.72 -11.72 7.25
N GLU A 221 16.66 -10.49 7.75
CA GLU A 221 17.73 -9.49 7.60
C GLU A 221 18.92 -9.79 8.55
N VAL A 222 19.64 -10.85 8.23
CA VAL A 222 20.72 -11.46 9.03
C VAL A 222 21.81 -10.46 9.50
N PRO A 223 22.25 -9.46 8.70
CA PRO A 223 23.31 -8.57 9.16
C PRO A 223 22.82 -7.40 10.03
N GLU A 224 21.50 -7.29 10.24
CA GLU A 224 20.95 -6.16 11.00
C GLU A 224 21.25 -6.27 12.51
N PRO A 225 21.59 -5.15 13.17
CA PRO A 225 21.75 -5.12 14.62
C PRO A 225 20.49 -5.62 15.33
N GLY A 226 20.66 -6.60 16.24
CA GLY A 226 19.54 -7.17 17.00
C GLY A 226 18.86 -8.39 16.35
N TRP A 227 19.33 -8.84 15.17
CA TRP A 227 18.79 -10.07 14.56
C TRP A 227 18.87 -11.31 15.49
N PRO A 228 19.96 -11.60 16.23
CA PRO A 228 20.00 -12.73 17.17
C PRO A 228 18.92 -12.63 18.26
N ALA A 229 18.68 -11.43 18.78
CA ALA A 229 17.64 -11.22 19.79
C ALA A 229 16.21 -11.40 19.22
N ALA A 230 15.99 -10.95 17.97
CA ALA A 230 14.73 -11.19 17.28
C ALA A 230 14.46 -12.68 17.07
N VAL A 231 15.45 -13.42 16.61
CA VAL A 231 15.37 -14.89 16.44
C VAL A 231 15.14 -15.63 17.75
N ALA A 232 15.82 -15.23 18.84
CA ALA A 232 15.59 -15.79 20.17
C ALA A 232 14.14 -15.52 20.61
N ARG A 233 13.63 -14.31 20.43
CA ARG A 233 12.23 -13.96 20.74
C ARG A 233 11.22 -14.78 19.94
N LEU A 234 11.50 -15.03 18.65
CA LEU A 234 10.67 -15.92 17.82
C LEU A 234 10.59 -17.32 18.43
N GLY A 235 11.73 -17.88 18.86
CA GLY A 235 11.80 -19.18 19.53
C GLY A 235 10.96 -19.23 20.82
N GLU A 236 11.08 -18.18 21.66
CA GLU A 236 10.27 -18.07 22.89
C GLU A 236 8.77 -18.08 22.60
N VAL A 237 8.32 -17.25 21.63
CA VAL A 237 6.89 -17.14 21.28
C VAL A 237 6.33 -18.44 20.71
N CYS A 238 7.15 -19.21 19.99
CA CYS A 238 6.73 -20.48 19.37
C CYS A 238 6.97 -21.70 20.26
N GLY A 239 7.74 -21.56 21.33
CA GLY A 239 8.23 -22.72 22.12
C GLY A 239 9.20 -23.60 21.32
N GLN A 240 9.97 -23.01 20.39
CA GLN A 240 10.92 -23.71 19.51
C GLN A 240 12.36 -23.31 19.86
N ASP A 241 13.27 -24.28 19.76
CA ASP A 241 14.71 -23.99 19.87
C ASP A 241 15.24 -23.41 18.54
N THR A 242 15.40 -22.10 18.49
CA THR A 242 15.93 -21.37 17.33
C THR A 242 17.45 -21.19 17.34
N SER A 243 18.18 -21.96 18.16
CA SER A 243 19.67 -21.95 18.15
C SER A 243 20.28 -22.57 16.88
N GLY A 244 19.50 -23.33 16.09
CA GLY A 244 19.86 -23.88 14.79
C GLY A 244 18.86 -23.47 13.70
N TYR A 245 19.28 -23.50 12.44
CA TYR A 245 18.48 -23.12 11.28
C TYR A 245 17.17 -23.90 11.17
N ARG A 246 17.21 -25.21 11.46
CA ARG A 246 16.00 -26.06 11.45
C ARG A 246 14.94 -25.59 12.46
N GLY A 247 15.36 -25.13 13.61
CA GLY A 247 14.46 -24.58 14.62
C GLY A 247 13.83 -23.25 14.17
N TRP A 248 14.61 -22.40 13.49
CA TRP A 248 14.08 -21.19 12.87
C TRP A 248 13.01 -21.50 11.81
N VAL A 249 13.26 -22.50 10.94
CA VAL A 249 12.26 -22.93 9.94
C VAL A 249 10.97 -23.39 10.63
N ALA A 250 11.07 -24.25 11.64
CA ALA A 250 9.91 -24.75 12.38
C ALA A 250 9.13 -23.61 13.08
N ALA A 251 9.84 -22.64 13.63
CA ALA A 251 9.24 -21.47 14.26
C ALA A 251 8.47 -20.60 13.23
N MET A 252 9.05 -20.35 12.06
CA MET A 252 8.38 -19.62 10.98
C MET A 252 7.13 -20.35 10.49
N GLU A 253 7.20 -21.66 10.25
CA GLU A 253 6.04 -22.48 9.87
C GLU A 253 4.94 -22.40 10.94
N GLY A 254 5.29 -22.52 12.21
CA GLY A 254 4.35 -22.39 13.32
C GLY A 254 3.67 -21.02 13.38
N ARG A 255 4.43 -19.92 13.17
CA ARG A 255 3.86 -18.57 13.19
C ARG A 255 2.99 -18.31 11.96
N ARG A 256 3.35 -18.80 10.78
CA ARG A 256 2.48 -18.70 9.59
C ARG A 256 1.13 -19.38 9.83
N GLN A 257 1.12 -20.59 10.43
CA GLN A 257 -0.12 -21.27 10.80
C GLN A 257 -0.95 -20.49 11.82
N TYR A 258 -0.29 -19.85 12.78
CA TYR A 258 -0.96 -18.97 13.74
C TYR A 258 -1.63 -17.78 13.04
N PHE A 259 -0.93 -17.10 12.11
CA PHE A 259 -1.49 -16.01 11.32
C PHE A 259 -2.66 -16.46 10.45
N ILE A 260 -2.56 -17.62 9.81
CA ILE A 260 -3.64 -18.22 9.02
C ILE A 260 -4.88 -18.46 9.88
N SER A 261 -4.71 -18.94 11.10
CA SER A 261 -5.83 -19.15 12.04
C SER A 261 -6.51 -17.83 12.47
N HIS A 262 -5.84 -16.69 12.27
CA HIS A 262 -6.37 -15.33 12.47
C HIS A 262 -6.80 -14.64 11.15
N GLY A 263 -6.87 -15.41 10.05
CA GLY A 263 -7.40 -14.92 8.77
C GLY A 263 -6.37 -14.34 7.82
N ALA A 264 -5.06 -14.50 8.07
CA ALA A 264 -4.03 -14.09 7.12
C ALA A 264 -4.16 -14.82 5.79
N VAL A 265 -3.98 -14.09 4.70
CA VAL A 265 -4.04 -14.59 3.32
C VAL A 265 -2.74 -14.32 2.55
N SER A 266 -1.84 -13.53 3.11
CA SER A 266 -0.60 -13.12 2.47
C SER A 266 0.58 -13.08 3.44
N ALA A 267 1.78 -13.19 2.86
CA ALA A 267 3.06 -12.97 3.51
C ALA A 267 3.87 -11.96 2.69
N ASP A 268 4.23 -10.85 3.32
CA ASP A 268 4.90 -9.72 2.68
C ASP A 268 6.40 -9.67 2.99
N HIS A 269 7.20 -9.31 1.99
CA HIS A 269 8.66 -9.27 2.08
C HIS A 269 9.19 -8.01 1.41
N ALA A 270 9.98 -7.21 2.14
CA ALA A 270 10.47 -5.91 1.67
C ALA A 270 12.00 -5.77 1.82
N HIS A 271 12.74 -6.70 1.24
CA HIS A 271 14.19 -6.72 1.27
C HIS A 271 14.84 -5.76 0.26
N THR A 272 16.14 -5.53 0.41
CA THR A 272 16.92 -4.70 -0.52
C THR A 272 16.88 -5.25 -1.96
N ASP A 273 16.89 -6.58 -2.10
CA ASP A 273 16.75 -7.30 -3.39
C ASP A 273 15.85 -8.53 -3.23
N CYS A 274 15.36 -9.06 -4.35
CA CYS A 274 14.54 -10.29 -4.39
C CYS A 274 15.38 -11.57 -4.59
N GLY A 275 16.69 -11.49 -4.37
CA GLY A 275 17.57 -12.63 -4.59
C GLY A 275 17.17 -13.85 -3.78
N THR A 276 17.19 -15.01 -4.45
CA THR A 276 16.97 -16.32 -3.86
C THR A 276 18.16 -17.21 -4.18
N GLU A 277 18.66 -17.93 -3.18
CA GLU A 277 19.86 -18.76 -3.33
C GLU A 277 19.67 -20.06 -2.54
N PRO A 278 19.75 -21.23 -3.18
CA PRO A 278 19.70 -22.48 -2.45
C PRO A 278 21.04 -22.76 -1.76
N LEU A 279 20.99 -23.00 -0.46
CA LEU A 279 22.12 -23.55 0.31
C LEU A 279 21.85 -25.01 0.65
N GLU A 280 22.92 -25.81 0.70
CA GLU A 280 22.84 -27.13 1.30
C GLU A 280 22.55 -27.01 2.81
N SER A 281 21.80 -27.95 3.38
CA SER A 281 21.34 -27.87 4.77
C SER A 281 22.47 -27.68 5.78
N SER A 282 23.61 -28.34 5.58
CA SER A 282 24.78 -28.22 6.45
C SER A 282 25.42 -26.82 6.34
N GLU A 283 25.40 -26.22 5.16
CA GLU A 283 25.94 -24.88 4.94
C GLU A 283 24.99 -23.81 5.51
N ALA A 284 23.68 -23.97 5.34
CA ALA A 284 22.69 -23.10 5.96
C ALA A 284 22.81 -23.11 7.50
N ASP A 285 22.93 -24.29 8.12
CA ASP A 285 23.17 -24.42 9.56
C ASP A 285 24.48 -23.77 10.02
N ARG A 286 25.57 -23.96 9.26
CA ARG A 286 26.87 -23.36 9.56
C ARG A 286 26.82 -21.84 9.54
N ILE A 287 26.26 -21.27 8.46
CA ILE A 287 26.16 -19.81 8.30
C ILE A 287 25.20 -19.21 9.35
N TYR A 288 24.08 -19.89 9.60
CA TYR A 288 23.13 -19.49 10.63
C TYR A 288 23.78 -19.42 12.02
N GLY A 289 24.54 -20.43 12.41
CA GLY A 289 25.30 -20.44 13.66
C GLY A 289 26.35 -19.31 13.72
N ALA A 290 27.07 -19.07 12.60
CA ALA A 290 28.00 -17.97 12.50
C ALA A 290 27.31 -16.60 12.60
N ALA A 291 26.12 -16.47 12.03
CA ALA A 291 25.31 -15.24 12.12
C ALA A 291 24.84 -14.98 13.57
N LEU A 292 24.37 -15.99 14.27
CA LEU A 292 24.01 -15.88 15.69
C LEU A 292 25.20 -15.47 16.56
N ALA A 293 26.40 -15.97 16.22
CA ALA A 293 27.64 -15.62 16.91
C ALA A 293 28.25 -14.25 16.49
N GLY A 294 27.66 -13.58 15.49
CA GLY A 294 28.17 -12.32 14.94
C GLY A 294 29.48 -12.48 14.14
N THR A 295 29.76 -13.68 13.62
CA THR A 295 30.99 -14.01 12.88
C THR A 295 30.77 -14.32 11.40
N ALA A 296 29.53 -14.31 10.92
CA ALA A 296 29.23 -14.46 9.50
C ALA A 296 29.79 -13.28 8.69
N THR A 297 30.38 -13.59 7.55
CA THR A 297 30.83 -12.57 6.61
C THR A 297 29.63 -11.89 5.92
N PRO A 298 29.78 -10.66 5.39
CA PRO A 298 28.70 -9.99 4.65
C PRO A 298 28.14 -10.83 3.48
N THR A 299 29.01 -11.59 2.79
CA THR A 299 28.58 -12.47 1.69
C THR A 299 27.76 -13.64 2.21
N GLU A 300 28.18 -14.28 3.30
CA GLU A 300 27.43 -15.36 3.94
C GLU A 300 26.07 -14.87 4.46
N ALA A 301 26.02 -13.70 5.07
CA ALA A 301 24.79 -13.11 5.56
C ALA A 301 23.77 -12.87 4.43
N VAL A 302 24.23 -12.36 3.28
CA VAL A 302 23.38 -12.20 2.08
C VAL A 302 22.92 -13.55 1.53
N ALA A 303 23.82 -14.55 1.45
CA ALA A 303 23.47 -15.88 0.96
C ALA A 303 22.41 -16.54 1.87
N LEU A 304 22.56 -16.43 3.19
CA LEU A 304 21.59 -16.95 4.14
C LEU A 304 20.23 -16.24 4.03
N ARG A 305 20.20 -14.90 3.94
CA ARG A 305 18.95 -14.15 3.72
C ARG A 305 18.23 -14.61 2.45
N ARG A 306 18.96 -14.78 1.35
CA ARG A 306 18.40 -15.26 0.07
C ARG A 306 17.90 -16.69 0.16
N HIS A 307 18.58 -17.54 0.93
CA HIS A 307 18.10 -18.89 1.22
C HIS A 307 16.82 -18.88 2.06
N MET A 308 16.76 -18.04 3.09
CA MET A 308 15.57 -17.86 3.91
C MET A 308 14.37 -17.35 3.09
N LEU A 309 14.60 -16.43 2.13
CA LEU A 309 13.54 -15.97 1.21
C LEU A 309 13.02 -17.12 0.31
N LEU A 310 13.92 -18.00 -0.15
CA LEU A 310 13.53 -19.21 -0.88
C LEU A 310 12.69 -20.16 -0.01
N GLU A 311 13.01 -20.28 1.28
CA GLU A 311 12.20 -21.05 2.25
C GLU A 311 10.82 -20.43 2.48
N MET A 312 10.68 -19.10 2.48
CA MET A 312 9.35 -18.45 2.53
C MET A 312 8.50 -18.85 1.32
N ALA A 313 9.08 -18.91 0.11
CA ALA A 313 8.37 -19.40 -1.07
C ALA A 313 7.98 -20.88 -0.95
N ARG A 314 8.87 -21.73 -0.43
CA ARG A 314 8.53 -23.13 -0.13
C ARG A 314 7.33 -23.22 0.82
N MET A 315 7.35 -22.46 1.90
CA MET A 315 6.23 -22.43 2.85
C MET A 315 4.93 -21.99 2.18
N SER A 316 4.98 -20.97 1.30
CA SER A 316 3.81 -20.51 0.55
C SER A 316 3.24 -21.57 -0.38
N THR A 317 4.05 -22.50 -0.92
CA THR A 317 3.52 -23.64 -1.67
C THR A 317 2.75 -24.64 -0.81
N GLN A 318 3.01 -24.66 0.51
CA GLN A 318 2.42 -25.61 1.45
C GLN A 318 1.19 -25.05 2.16
N ASP A 319 1.24 -23.80 2.58
CA ASP A 319 0.20 -23.15 3.37
C ASP A 319 -0.73 -22.23 2.57
N GLY A 320 -0.35 -21.88 1.33
CA GLY A 320 -1.19 -21.09 0.41
C GLY A 320 -1.19 -19.59 0.65
N LEU A 321 -0.40 -19.06 1.60
CA LEU A 321 -0.26 -17.61 1.74
C LEU A 321 0.32 -17.01 0.46
N THR A 322 -0.35 -16.02 -0.10
CA THR A 322 0.15 -15.25 -1.25
C THR A 322 1.43 -14.51 -0.84
N MET A 323 2.52 -14.79 -1.52
CA MET A 323 3.82 -14.16 -1.27
C MET A 323 3.89 -12.84 -2.04
N THR A 324 4.11 -11.73 -1.33
CA THR A 324 4.34 -10.41 -1.95
C THR A 324 5.79 -9.98 -1.76
N LEU A 325 6.37 -9.35 -2.79
CA LEU A 325 7.73 -8.82 -2.76
C LEU A 325 7.71 -7.32 -3.05
N HIS A 326 7.94 -6.52 -2.00
CA HIS A 326 8.13 -5.06 -2.04
C HIS A 326 9.61 -4.72 -1.91
N VAL A 327 10.40 -5.06 -2.93
CA VAL A 327 11.87 -4.98 -2.89
C VAL A 327 12.43 -3.71 -3.54
N GLY A 328 13.71 -3.47 -3.34
CA GLY A 328 14.45 -2.42 -4.04
C GLY A 328 14.41 -1.06 -3.34
N VAL A 329 14.51 -1.03 -2.03
CA VAL A 329 14.56 0.20 -1.22
C VAL A 329 15.84 0.26 -0.39
N ARG A 330 16.56 1.38 -0.47
CA ARG A 330 17.59 1.76 0.49
C ARG A 330 16.92 2.38 1.70
N ARG A 331 16.63 1.57 2.70
CA ARG A 331 16.09 2.04 3.98
C ARG A 331 17.12 2.88 4.72
N GLY A 332 16.66 3.91 5.43
CA GLY A 332 17.52 4.76 6.25
C GLY A 332 18.63 5.48 5.46
N HIS A 333 18.40 5.91 4.21
CA HIS A 333 19.40 6.56 3.37
C HIS A 333 20.07 7.75 4.08
N HIS A 334 19.32 8.55 4.86
CA HIS A 334 19.87 9.61 5.70
C HIS A 334 19.99 9.12 7.15
N GLN A 335 21.16 8.61 7.51
CA GLN A 335 21.42 8.02 8.82
C GLN A 335 21.09 8.93 10.03
N PRO A 336 21.39 10.25 10.01
CA PRO A 336 20.99 11.12 11.14
C PRO A 336 19.49 11.21 11.33
N SER A 337 18.69 11.24 10.27
CA SER A 337 17.22 11.22 10.39
C SER A 337 16.73 9.86 10.88
N ALA A 338 17.26 8.76 10.36
CA ALA A 338 16.91 7.42 10.82
C ALA A 338 17.21 7.22 12.32
N ALA A 339 18.37 7.68 12.79
CA ALA A 339 18.73 7.61 14.20
C ALA A 339 17.84 8.47 15.12
N ARG A 340 17.37 9.62 14.62
CA ARG A 340 16.57 10.56 15.42
C ARG A 340 15.08 10.27 15.39
N PHE A 341 14.52 9.93 14.24
CA PHE A 341 13.08 9.83 13.99
C PHE A 341 12.60 8.40 13.72
N GLY A 342 13.53 7.44 13.56
CA GLY A 342 13.21 6.07 13.21
C GLY A 342 13.01 5.85 11.71
N PRO A 343 12.51 4.66 11.34
CA PRO A 343 12.21 4.29 9.95
C PRO A 343 10.99 5.06 9.41
N ASP A 344 10.78 4.98 8.10
CA ASP A 344 9.56 5.45 7.40
C ASP A 344 9.24 6.94 7.60
N THR A 345 10.25 7.79 7.75
CA THR A 345 10.07 9.25 7.91
C THR A 345 10.43 10.04 6.64
N GLY A 346 10.44 9.37 5.47
CA GLY A 346 10.58 10.00 4.16
C GLY A 346 12.01 10.04 3.61
N HIS A 347 12.99 9.43 4.30
CA HIS A 347 14.40 9.41 3.89
C HIS A 347 14.83 8.10 3.18
N ASP A 348 13.90 7.23 2.84
CA ASP A 348 14.16 6.01 2.09
C ASP A 348 14.18 6.30 0.58
N ILE A 349 15.06 5.65 -0.16
CA ILE A 349 15.30 5.93 -1.58
C ILE A 349 15.19 4.64 -2.40
N PRO A 350 14.47 4.64 -3.54
CA PRO A 350 14.43 3.51 -4.45
C PRO A 350 15.79 3.11 -5.00
N LEU A 351 15.98 1.82 -5.20
CA LEU A 351 17.13 1.23 -5.87
C LEU A 351 16.74 0.75 -7.26
N ARG A 352 17.74 0.49 -8.11
CA ARG A 352 17.53 -0.18 -9.40
C ARG A 352 16.94 -1.57 -9.18
N GLY A 353 15.87 -1.90 -9.90
CA GLY A 353 15.24 -3.22 -9.91
C GLY A 353 16.05 -4.24 -10.71
N ASP A 354 16.10 -5.46 -10.21
CA ASP A 354 16.61 -6.65 -10.90
C ASP A 354 15.80 -7.86 -10.37
N PHE A 355 15.09 -8.53 -11.25
CA PHE A 355 14.18 -9.62 -10.90
C PHE A 355 14.51 -10.92 -11.64
N THR A 356 15.07 -10.83 -12.85
CA THR A 356 15.23 -11.97 -13.75
C THR A 356 16.16 -13.04 -13.17
N ASP A 357 17.41 -12.68 -12.93
CA ASP A 357 18.40 -13.64 -12.40
C ASP A 357 18.23 -13.89 -10.90
N PRO A 358 17.95 -12.88 -10.06
CA PRO A 358 17.76 -13.09 -8.63
C PRO A 358 16.59 -14.01 -8.25
N LEU A 359 15.47 -13.97 -8.99
CA LEU A 359 14.33 -14.85 -8.76
C LEU A 359 14.46 -16.23 -9.42
N ARG A 360 15.43 -16.42 -10.31
CA ARG A 360 15.55 -17.64 -11.08
C ARG A 360 15.58 -18.92 -10.22
N PRO A 361 16.33 -19.01 -9.11
CA PRO A 361 16.32 -20.24 -8.29
C PRO A 361 14.96 -20.56 -7.68
N LEU A 362 14.17 -19.53 -7.27
CA LEU A 362 12.80 -19.69 -6.80
C LEU A 362 11.88 -20.18 -7.91
N LEU A 363 11.96 -19.53 -9.08
CA LEU A 363 11.06 -19.81 -10.20
C LEU A 363 11.36 -21.17 -10.86
N GLU A 364 12.60 -21.60 -10.91
CA GLU A 364 12.97 -22.95 -11.35
C GLU A 364 12.36 -24.04 -10.46
N ARG A 365 12.27 -23.79 -9.14
CA ARG A 365 11.72 -24.75 -8.18
C ARG A 365 10.21 -24.69 -8.04
N TYR A 366 9.65 -23.50 -7.98
CA TYR A 366 8.26 -23.28 -7.57
C TYR A 366 7.44 -22.45 -8.56
N GLY A 367 8.03 -21.90 -9.62
CA GLY A 367 7.35 -21.00 -10.56
C GLY A 367 6.15 -21.61 -11.27
N THR A 368 6.10 -22.95 -11.40
CA THR A 368 4.95 -23.69 -11.96
C THR A 368 4.13 -24.43 -10.89
N HIS A 369 4.43 -24.20 -9.59
CA HIS A 369 3.69 -24.86 -8.52
C HIS A 369 2.28 -24.28 -8.38
N PRO A 370 1.20 -25.10 -8.38
CA PRO A 370 -0.18 -24.60 -8.45
C PRO A 370 -0.60 -23.76 -7.24
N ASN A 371 0.01 -23.99 -6.08
CA ASN A 371 -0.33 -23.27 -4.84
C ASN A 371 0.50 -22.00 -4.64
N LEU A 372 1.60 -21.80 -5.38
CA LEU A 372 2.35 -20.56 -5.24
C LEU A 372 1.66 -19.42 -5.96
N LYS A 373 1.41 -18.33 -5.25
CA LYS A 373 1.09 -17.03 -5.81
C LYS A 373 2.15 -16.04 -5.36
N LEU A 374 2.86 -15.47 -6.32
CA LEU A 374 3.96 -14.54 -6.10
C LEU A 374 3.64 -13.22 -6.78
N VAL A 375 3.41 -12.17 -6.01
CA VAL A 375 3.13 -10.82 -6.51
C VAL A 375 4.39 -9.99 -6.44
N LEU A 376 4.83 -9.47 -7.59
CA LEU A 376 6.03 -8.66 -7.72
C LEU A 376 5.66 -7.18 -7.79
N PHE A 377 6.14 -6.40 -6.84
CA PHE A 377 6.06 -4.94 -6.82
C PHE A 377 7.42 -4.32 -7.12
N THR A 378 7.44 -3.14 -7.71
CA THR A 378 8.68 -2.44 -8.04
C THR A 378 8.55 -0.93 -7.88
N LEU A 379 9.67 -0.29 -7.58
CA LEU A 379 9.89 1.18 -7.60
C LEU A 379 10.74 1.63 -8.80
N ASP A 380 11.03 0.70 -9.73
CA ASP A 380 11.81 0.97 -10.93
C ASP A 380 10.95 0.74 -12.18
N GLU A 381 10.61 1.82 -12.88
CA GLU A 381 9.80 1.76 -14.10
C GLU A 381 10.49 1.01 -15.24
N THR A 382 11.83 0.93 -15.22
CA THR A 382 12.60 0.31 -16.31
C THR A 382 12.45 -1.21 -16.39
N VAL A 383 11.89 -1.84 -15.34
CA VAL A 383 11.67 -3.29 -15.29
C VAL A 383 10.26 -3.73 -15.70
N PHE A 384 9.32 -2.81 -15.91
CA PHE A 384 7.93 -3.15 -16.21
C PHE A 384 7.81 -4.12 -17.38
N SER A 385 8.23 -3.70 -18.58
CA SER A 385 8.15 -4.51 -19.79
C SER A 385 9.34 -5.44 -19.97
N ARG A 386 10.50 -5.13 -19.37
CA ARG A 386 11.72 -5.89 -19.55
C ARG A 386 11.76 -7.18 -18.71
N GLU A 387 11.23 -7.14 -17.49
CA GLU A 387 11.37 -8.24 -16.52
C GLU A 387 10.03 -8.71 -15.96
N LEU A 388 9.25 -7.80 -15.34
CA LEU A 388 8.02 -8.20 -14.64
C LEU A 388 6.98 -8.81 -15.57
N ALA A 389 6.70 -8.15 -16.69
CA ALA A 389 5.73 -8.65 -17.64
C ALA A 389 6.13 -9.99 -18.25
N PRO A 390 7.38 -10.20 -18.76
CA PRO A 390 7.80 -11.50 -19.24
C PRO A 390 7.77 -12.61 -18.19
N LEU A 391 8.15 -12.32 -16.93
CA LEU A 391 8.07 -13.28 -15.83
C LEU A 391 6.62 -13.70 -15.56
N ALA A 392 5.70 -12.76 -15.43
CA ALA A 392 4.29 -13.04 -15.22
C ALA A 392 3.60 -13.66 -16.44
N GLY A 393 4.13 -13.40 -17.65
CA GLY A 393 3.64 -13.97 -18.89
C GLY A 393 4.03 -15.44 -19.10
N PHE A 394 4.99 -15.96 -18.36
CA PHE A 394 5.45 -17.35 -18.48
C PHE A 394 5.14 -18.19 -17.23
N TYR A 395 5.41 -17.66 -16.02
CA TYR A 395 5.24 -18.43 -14.79
C TYR A 395 3.81 -18.32 -14.25
N PRO A 396 3.06 -19.44 -14.13
CA PRO A 396 1.69 -19.42 -13.60
C PRO A 396 1.58 -18.88 -12.16
N SER A 397 2.64 -18.98 -11.38
CA SER A 397 2.67 -18.44 -10.01
C SER A 397 2.85 -16.92 -9.94
N VAL A 398 3.37 -16.26 -11.00
CA VAL A 398 3.79 -14.85 -10.94
C VAL A 398 2.67 -13.92 -11.36
N TYR A 399 2.44 -12.87 -10.55
CA TYR A 399 1.54 -11.76 -10.82
C TYR A 399 2.30 -10.44 -10.70
N VAL A 400 1.88 -9.43 -11.43
CA VAL A 400 2.46 -8.08 -11.33
C VAL A 400 1.56 -7.22 -10.45
N GLY A 401 2.14 -6.71 -9.36
CA GLY A 401 1.50 -5.70 -8.52
C GLY A 401 1.51 -4.33 -9.18
N GLN A 402 0.48 -3.50 -8.89
CA GLN A 402 0.50 -2.12 -9.32
C GLN A 402 1.65 -1.37 -8.62
N PRO A 403 2.32 -0.42 -9.29
CA PRO A 403 3.40 0.35 -8.68
C PRO A 403 2.96 1.01 -7.38
N TRP A 404 3.85 0.95 -6.41
CA TRP A 404 3.57 1.49 -5.08
C TRP A 404 4.51 2.64 -4.72
N TRP A 405 4.30 3.29 -3.61
CA TRP A 405 5.11 4.34 -3.01
C TRP A 405 5.41 5.50 -3.99
N PHE A 406 6.66 5.68 -4.43
CA PHE A 406 7.03 6.77 -5.35
C PHE A 406 6.35 6.68 -6.73
N LEU A 407 5.93 5.49 -7.12
CA LEU A 407 5.24 5.21 -8.37
C LEU A 407 3.71 5.05 -8.22
N ASP A 408 3.16 5.19 -7.01
CA ASP A 408 1.71 5.35 -6.80
C ASP A 408 1.31 6.78 -7.19
N ALA A 409 1.42 7.04 -8.48
CA ALA A 409 1.24 8.35 -9.10
C ALA A 409 0.57 8.19 -10.47
N PRO A 410 -0.32 9.12 -10.88
CA PRO A 410 -1.15 8.95 -12.06
C PRO A 410 -0.37 8.56 -13.33
N ASP A 411 0.71 9.26 -13.62
CA ASP A 411 1.46 9.03 -14.87
C ASP A 411 2.33 7.77 -14.81
N ALA A 412 2.87 7.42 -13.65
CA ALA A 412 3.60 6.16 -13.47
C ALA A 412 2.67 4.97 -13.61
N ILE A 413 1.47 5.03 -13.03
CA ILE A 413 0.45 3.97 -13.16
C ILE A 413 -0.01 3.82 -14.62
N ARG A 414 -0.21 4.92 -15.37
CA ARG A 414 -0.54 4.85 -16.80
C ARG A 414 0.56 4.16 -17.61
N ARG A 415 1.84 4.51 -17.38
CA ARG A 415 2.97 3.87 -18.07
C ARG A 415 3.08 2.38 -17.71
N TRP A 416 2.91 2.07 -16.43
CA TRP A 416 2.91 0.68 -15.94
C TRP A 416 1.80 -0.13 -16.61
N ARG A 417 0.55 0.37 -16.58
CA ARG A 417 -0.59 -0.35 -17.16
C ARG A 417 -0.39 -0.60 -18.65
N ALA A 418 0.08 0.36 -19.41
CA ALA A 418 0.39 0.20 -20.82
C ALA A 418 1.50 -0.85 -21.05
N ALA A 419 2.61 -0.75 -20.30
CA ALA A 419 3.75 -1.63 -20.47
C ALA A 419 3.46 -3.11 -20.09
N ILE A 420 2.62 -3.33 -19.07
CA ILE A 420 2.29 -4.67 -18.58
C ILE A 420 1.22 -5.31 -19.47
N THR A 421 0.17 -4.57 -19.83
CA THR A 421 -0.98 -5.12 -20.58
C THR A 421 -0.57 -5.74 -21.91
N GLU A 422 0.36 -5.15 -22.64
CA GLU A 422 0.78 -5.64 -23.96
C GLU A 422 1.45 -7.01 -23.92
N THR A 423 2.00 -7.40 -22.77
CA THR A 423 2.68 -8.70 -22.64
C THR A 423 1.82 -9.74 -21.92
N VAL A 424 1.05 -9.33 -20.89
CA VAL A 424 0.38 -10.27 -19.99
C VAL A 424 -1.14 -10.07 -19.87
N GLY A 425 -1.68 -9.06 -20.53
CA GLY A 425 -3.09 -8.69 -20.38
C GLY A 425 -3.41 -8.21 -18.95
N PHE A 426 -4.65 -8.41 -18.52
CA PHE A 426 -5.14 -7.92 -17.22
C PHE A 426 -5.11 -8.99 -16.14
N THR A 427 -5.29 -10.27 -16.52
CA THR A 427 -5.46 -11.39 -15.58
C THR A 427 -4.19 -11.76 -14.80
N ARG A 428 -3.02 -11.28 -15.25
CA ARG A 428 -1.73 -11.52 -14.57
C ARG A 428 -1.33 -10.37 -13.65
N THR A 429 -2.27 -9.49 -13.28
CA THR A 429 -2.09 -8.43 -12.28
C THR A 429 -2.83 -8.76 -10.99
N SER A 430 -2.39 -8.21 -9.87
CA SER A 430 -2.95 -8.48 -8.53
C SER A 430 -4.23 -7.68 -8.22
N GLY A 431 -4.63 -6.75 -9.07
CA GLY A 431 -5.50 -5.66 -8.66
C GLY A 431 -4.73 -4.58 -7.88
N PHE A 432 -5.43 -3.55 -7.47
CA PHE A 432 -4.84 -2.43 -6.73
C PHE A 432 -4.65 -2.76 -5.24
N ILE A 433 -3.56 -2.29 -4.67
CA ILE A 433 -3.33 -2.20 -3.23
C ILE A 433 -3.08 -0.74 -2.86
N ASP A 434 -3.63 -0.26 -1.76
CA ASP A 434 -3.42 1.13 -1.33
C ASP A 434 -2.09 1.33 -0.59
N ASP A 435 -1.58 0.31 0.05
CA ASP A 435 -0.29 0.30 0.78
C ASP A 435 -0.08 1.56 1.63
N THR A 436 -1.11 1.94 2.39
CA THR A 436 -1.11 3.18 3.17
C THR A 436 -1.24 2.93 4.66
N ARG A 437 -0.66 3.83 5.45
CA ARG A 437 -0.91 3.96 6.89
C ARG A 437 -1.93 5.04 7.23
N ALA A 438 -2.23 5.91 6.25
CA ALA A 438 -3.19 7.00 6.40
C ALA A 438 -4.59 6.51 6.05
N PHE A 439 -5.40 6.18 7.05
CA PHE A 439 -6.70 5.54 6.88
C PHE A 439 -7.65 6.30 5.94
N CYS A 440 -7.69 7.63 6.03
CA CYS A 440 -8.58 8.45 5.21
C CYS A 440 -8.13 8.56 3.74
N THR A 441 -6.88 8.18 3.39
CA THR A 441 -6.42 8.21 1.99
C THR A 441 -6.89 6.99 1.19
N ILE A 442 -7.31 5.89 1.85
CA ILE A 442 -7.73 4.64 1.20
C ILE A 442 -8.73 4.88 0.07
N PRO A 443 -9.89 5.55 0.29
CA PRO A 443 -10.85 5.77 -0.79
C PRO A 443 -10.30 6.62 -1.93
N ALA A 444 -9.46 7.63 -1.65
CA ALA A 444 -8.87 8.49 -2.66
C ALA A 444 -7.87 7.74 -3.56
N ARG A 445 -7.08 6.82 -2.99
CA ARG A 445 -6.15 5.97 -3.74
C ARG A 445 -6.89 4.98 -4.62
N HIS A 446 -7.91 4.31 -4.09
CA HIS A 446 -8.77 3.40 -4.89
C HIS A 446 -9.52 4.16 -5.99
N ASP A 447 -10.04 5.36 -5.74
CA ASP A 447 -10.67 6.21 -6.77
C ASP A 447 -9.67 6.55 -7.89
N MET A 448 -8.45 6.95 -7.53
CA MET A 448 -7.37 7.23 -8.48
C MET A 448 -7.10 6.02 -9.38
N SER A 449 -6.90 4.83 -8.81
CA SER A 449 -6.65 3.61 -9.57
C SER A 449 -7.83 3.27 -10.51
N ARG A 450 -9.07 3.32 -10.02
CA ARG A 450 -10.29 3.04 -10.80
C ARG A 450 -10.43 3.98 -12.01
N ARG A 451 -10.11 5.27 -11.85
CA ARG A 451 -10.11 6.27 -12.94
C ARG A 451 -9.04 5.99 -13.98
N LEU A 452 -7.83 5.64 -13.53
CA LEU A 452 -6.70 5.38 -14.42
C LEU A 452 -6.91 4.10 -15.23
N ASP A 453 -7.40 3.04 -14.62
CA ASP A 453 -7.76 1.79 -15.29
C ASP A 453 -8.91 1.99 -16.27
N SER A 454 -9.96 2.72 -15.88
CA SER A 454 -11.07 3.08 -16.79
C SER A 454 -10.58 3.90 -17.98
N GLY A 455 -9.64 4.82 -17.76
CA GLY A 455 -9.04 5.62 -18.84
C GLY A 455 -8.19 4.76 -19.80
N HIS A 456 -7.42 3.80 -19.28
CA HIS A 456 -6.63 2.89 -20.12
C HIS A 456 -7.54 1.98 -20.96
N LEU A 457 -8.55 1.37 -20.35
CA LEU A 457 -9.51 0.53 -21.04
C LEU A 457 -10.28 1.32 -22.11
N ALA A 458 -10.68 2.56 -21.82
CA ALA A 458 -11.36 3.42 -22.77
C ALA A 458 -10.48 3.73 -24.00
N ASN A 459 -9.18 3.91 -23.84
CA ASN A 459 -8.26 4.05 -24.96
C ASN A 459 -8.24 2.79 -25.83
N LEU A 460 -8.17 1.58 -25.23
CA LEU A 460 -8.21 0.34 -25.99
C LEU A 460 -9.51 0.16 -26.76
N VAL A 461 -10.65 0.58 -26.18
CA VAL A 461 -11.94 0.58 -26.90
C VAL A 461 -11.93 1.56 -28.05
N ALA A 462 -11.46 2.79 -27.87
CA ALA A 462 -11.38 3.79 -28.92
C ALA A 462 -10.43 3.42 -30.05
N GLU A 463 -9.39 2.64 -29.76
CA GLU A 463 -8.45 2.06 -30.74
C GLU A 463 -8.96 0.76 -31.38
N HIS A 464 -10.16 0.28 -31.04
CA HIS A 464 -10.74 -0.97 -31.50
C HIS A 464 -9.90 -2.23 -31.16
N ARG A 465 -9.16 -2.20 -30.05
CA ARG A 465 -8.38 -3.31 -29.50
C ARG A 465 -9.17 -4.13 -28.50
N LEU A 466 -10.28 -3.60 -28.01
CA LEU A 466 -11.16 -4.23 -27.04
C LEU A 466 -12.59 -3.74 -27.33
N ASP A 467 -13.63 -4.55 -27.15
CA ASP A 467 -14.99 -4.02 -27.16
C ASP A 467 -15.38 -3.43 -25.77
N GLU A 468 -16.43 -2.60 -25.75
CA GLU A 468 -16.82 -1.89 -24.54
C GLU A 468 -17.37 -2.87 -23.47
N GLY A 469 -17.96 -4.01 -23.87
CA GLY A 469 -18.43 -5.05 -22.94
C GLY A 469 -17.26 -5.74 -22.25
N GLU A 470 -16.23 -6.15 -23.00
CA GLU A 470 -15.01 -6.72 -22.47
C GLU A 470 -14.27 -5.72 -21.57
N ALA A 471 -14.26 -4.43 -21.94
CA ALA A 471 -13.67 -3.37 -21.11
C ALA A 471 -14.39 -3.22 -19.76
N LEU A 472 -15.73 -3.31 -19.76
CA LEU A 472 -16.54 -3.23 -18.55
C LEU A 472 -16.28 -4.44 -17.63
N GLU A 473 -16.28 -5.66 -18.17
CA GLU A 473 -15.97 -6.87 -17.42
C GLU A 473 -14.56 -6.79 -16.82
N THR A 474 -13.58 -6.33 -17.60
CA THR A 474 -12.21 -6.14 -17.15
C THR A 474 -12.11 -5.08 -16.04
N ALA A 475 -12.82 -3.95 -16.16
CA ALA A 475 -12.82 -2.92 -15.13
C ALA A 475 -13.33 -3.45 -13.78
N VAL A 476 -14.42 -4.22 -13.79
CA VAL A 476 -14.96 -4.88 -12.59
C VAL A 476 -14.00 -5.92 -12.04
N ASP A 477 -13.39 -6.72 -12.91
CA ASP A 477 -12.42 -7.74 -12.51
C ASP A 477 -11.19 -7.13 -11.83
N LEU A 478 -10.64 -6.04 -12.35
CA LEU A 478 -9.48 -5.35 -11.76
C LEU A 478 -9.77 -4.82 -10.36
N VAL A 479 -10.99 -4.37 -10.09
CA VAL A 479 -11.39 -3.81 -8.80
C VAL A 479 -11.74 -4.90 -7.77
N SER A 480 -12.35 -6.00 -8.22
CA SER A 480 -12.92 -7.01 -7.31
C SER A 480 -12.36 -8.41 -7.56
N GLY A 481 -12.39 -8.92 -8.79
CA GLY A 481 -12.02 -10.29 -9.13
C GLY A 481 -10.53 -10.56 -8.88
N ARG A 482 -9.66 -9.71 -9.41
CA ARG A 482 -8.20 -9.91 -9.28
C ARG A 482 -7.72 -9.93 -7.84
N PRO A 483 -8.05 -8.91 -6.98
CA PRO A 483 -7.62 -8.97 -5.58
C PRO A 483 -8.20 -10.19 -4.85
N GLN A 484 -9.45 -10.57 -5.10
CA GLN A 484 -10.05 -11.76 -4.48
C GLN A 484 -9.34 -13.04 -4.92
N GLU A 485 -9.11 -13.25 -6.21
CA GLU A 485 -8.46 -14.46 -6.73
C GLU A 485 -7.01 -14.55 -6.28
N VAL A 486 -6.24 -13.46 -6.42
CA VAL A 486 -4.80 -13.48 -6.14
C VAL A 486 -4.54 -13.63 -4.64
N PHE A 487 -5.28 -12.94 -3.80
CA PHE A 487 -5.09 -13.01 -2.33
C PHE A 487 -5.96 -14.07 -1.64
N GLY A 488 -6.87 -14.72 -2.34
CA GLY A 488 -7.72 -15.77 -1.74
C GLY A 488 -8.75 -15.20 -0.75
N LEU A 489 -9.35 -14.06 -1.05
CA LEU A 489 -10.26 -13.30 -0.18
C LEU A 489 -11.73 -13.70 -0.34
#